data_d1f94f5bfe857aa1a70f03f447bce836
#
_entry.id   d1f94f5bfe857aa1a70f03f447bce836
#
_cell.length_a   1.000
_cell.length_b   1.000
_cell.length_c   1.000
_cell.angle_alpha   90.00
_cell.angle_beta   90.00
_cell.angle_gamma   90.00
#
_symmetry.space_group_name_H-M   'P 1'
#
loop_
_entity.id
_entity.type
_entity.pdbx_description
1 polymer ?
#
loop_
_entity_poly.entity_id
_entity_poly.type
_entity_poly.pdbx_seq_one_letter_code
_entity_poly.pdbx_strand_id
1 'polypeptide(L)'
;IRRPPRSTLFPYTTLFRSQLEVMQLLEKLNRELQLTVVMVIHDINHAVQYSDHIAVIKEGYLVTEGKPQEIVTAQLLKDVFKVEADEFICSNGMPALLPVDLVK
;
A
#
# COMPACT_ATOMS: atom_id res chain seq x y z
N ILE A 1 12.65 -14.13 19.27
CA ILE A 1 11.80 -13.00 19.65
C ILE A 1 10.96 -13.33 20.85
N ARG A 2 10.98 -12.41 21.75
CA ARG A 2 10.17 -12.55 22.93
C ARG A 2 8.71 -12.38 22.57
N ARG A 3 7.89 -13.34 22.99
CA ARG A 3 6.46 -13.25 22.76
C ARG A 3 5.89 -12.03 23.51
N PRO A 4 5.11 -11.16 22.85
CA PRO A 4 4.51 -10.04 23.55
C PRO A 4 3.52 -10.53 24.61
N PRO A 5 3.48 -9.90 25.78
CA PRO A 5 2.46 -10.20 26.76
C PRO A 5 1.08 -9.90 26.20
N ARG A 6 0.07 -10.54 26.79
CA ARG A 6 -1.31 -10.39 26.34
C ARG A 6 -1.75 -8.93 26.23
N SER A 7 -1.31 -8.09 27.16
CA SER A 7 -1.63 -6.67 27.18
C SER A 7 -1.12 -5.90 25.97
N THR A 8 -0.10 -6.42 25.26
CA THR A 8 0.45 -5.76 24.09
C THR A 8 -0.28 -6.11 22.80
N LEU A 9 -1.25 -7.02 22.84
CA LEU A 9 -2.08 -7.30 21.67
C LEU A 9 -2.99 -6.11 21.32
N PHE A 10 -3.45 -5.37 22.33
CA PHE A 10 -4.26 -4.18 22.11
C PHE A 10 -3.54 -3.11 21.28
N PRO A 11 -2.27 -2.79 21.55
CA PRO A 11 -1.54 -1.85 20.72
C PRO A 11 -1.49 -2.24 19.23
N TYR A 12 -1.32 -3.53 18.93
CA TYR A 12 -1.32 -3.98 17.53
C TYR A 12 -2.68 -3.80 16.89
N THR A 13 -3.75 -4.18 17.56
CA THR A 13 -5.10 -3.98 17.06
C THR A 13 -5.39 -2.50 16.85
N THR A 14 -5.00 -1.67 17.81
CA THR A 14 -5.16 -0.23 17.74
C THR A 14 -4.36 0.34 16.58
N LEU A 15 -3.15 -0.17 16.35
CA LEU A 15 -2.30 0.30 15.25
C LEU A 15 -2.94 0.04 13.89
N PHE A 16 -3.45 -1.16 13.64
CA PHE A 16 -4.13 -1.45 12.38
C PHE A 16 -5.33 -0.54 12.16
N ARG A 17 -6.13 -0.38 13.19
CA ARG A 17 -7.30 0.49 13.12
C ARG A 17 -6.90 1.94 12.89
N SER A 18 -5.88 2.42 13.59
CA SER A 18 -5.40 3.78 13.46
C SER A 18 -4.86 4.07 12.07
N GLN A 19 -4.17 3.11 11.46
CA GLN A 19 -3.69 3.27 10.09
C GLN A 19 -4.86 3.47 9.12
N LEU A 20 -5.90 2.68 9.24
CA LEU A 20 -7.08 2.82 8.41
C LEU A 20 -7.81 4.14 8.68
N GLU A 21 -7.93 4.53 9.93
CA GLU A 21 -8.57 5.79 10.31
C GLU A 21 -7.81 7.00 9.73
N VAL A 22 -6.48 6.98 9.79
CA VAL A 22 -5.66 8.05 9.21
C VAL A 22 -5.84 8.11 7.70
N MET A 23 -5.82 6.98 7.02
CA MET A 23 -5.98 6.94 5.57
C MET A 23 -7.37 7.43 5.16
N GLN A 24 -8.39 7.05 5.89
CA GLN A 24 -9.76 7.51 5.62
C GLN A 24 -9.91 9.01 5.89
N LEU A 25 -9.26 9.51 6.94
CA LEU A 25 -9.26 10.95 7.23
C LEU A 25 -8.61 11.75 6.11
N LEU A 26 -7.44 11.29 5.63
CA LEU A 26 -6.76 11.94 4.53
C LEU A 26 -7.59 11.95 3.25
N GLU A 27 -8.27 10.86 2.96
CA GLU A 27 -9.18 10.77 1.82
C GLU A 27 -10.33 11.76 1.95
N LYS A 28 -10.91 11.86 3.15
CA LYS A 28 -11.99 12.80 3.44
C LYS A 28 -11.53 14.25 3.26
N LEU A 29 -10.36 14.60 3.79
CA LEU A 29 -9.80 15.95 3.64
C LEU A 29 -9.53 16.28 2.18
N ASN A 30 -9.03 15.32 1.43
CA ASN A 30 -8.79 15.50 0.00
C ASN A 30 -10.10 15.82 -0.73
N ARG A 31 -11.17 15.10 -0.43
CA ARG A 31 -12.47 15.30 -1.09
C ARG A 31 -13.16 16.60 -0.66
N GLU A 32 -13.23 16.84 0.65
CA GLU A 32 -13.99 17.96 1.19
C GLU A 32 -13.28 19.31 1.01
N LEU A 33 -11.97 19.33 1.22
CA LEU A 33 -11.19 20.56 1.16
C LEU A 33 -10.39 20.69 -0.14
N GLN A 34 -10.49 19.70 -1.03
CA GLN A 34 -9.77 19.67 -2.30
C GLN A 34 -8.26 19.82 -2.11
N LEU A 35 -7.74 19.26 -1.02
CA LEU A 35 -6.31 19.28 -0.75
C LEU A 35 -5.62 18.18 -1.53
N THR A 36 -4.47 18.51 -2.10
CA THR A 36 -3.59 17.50 -2.68
C THR A 36 -2.74 16.91 -1.56
N VAL A 37 -2.81 15.60 -1.40
CA VAL A 37 -2.03 14.89 -0.37
C VAL A 37 -0.97 14.05 -1.07
N VAL A 38 0.29 14.29 -0.72
CA VAL A 38 1.42 13.49 -1.20
C VAL A 38 2.04 12.80 -0.01
N MET A 39 2.20 11.49 -0.12
CA MET A 39 2.76 10.71 0.98
C MET A 39 3.59 9.55 0.47
N VAL A 40 4.55 9.14 1.28
CA VAL A 40 5.33 7.93 1.04
C VAL A 40 4.64 6.77 1.75
N ILE A 41 4.32 5.74 0.98
CA ILE A 41 3.65 4.56 1.51
C ILE A 41 4.51 3.34 1.21
N HIS A 42 4.82 2.55 2.24
CA HIS A 42 5.60 1.32 2.09
C HIS A 42 4.74 0.09 1.83
N ASP A 43 3.47 0.15 2.19
CA ASP A 43 2.53 -0.94 1.92
C ASP A 43 1.85 -0.69 0.57
N ILE A 44 2.19 -1.52 -0.40
CA ILE A 44 1.68 -1.36 -1.76
C ILE A 44 0.16 -1.52 -1.84
N ASN A 45 -0.41 -2.35 -0.99
CA ASN A 45 -1.86 -2.54 -0.98
C ASN A 45 -2.59 -1.30 -0.44
N HIS A 46 -2.03 -0.64 0.57
CA HIS A 46 -2.56 0.64 1.04
C HIS A 46 -2.43 1.72 -0.05
N ALA A 47 -1.31 1.73 -0.76
CA ALA A 47 -1.12 2.68 -1.85
C ALA A 47 -2.21 2.50 -2.92
N VAL A 48 -2.51 1.27 -3.28
CA VAL A 48 -3.55 0.98 -4.27
C VAL A 48 -4.93 1.43 -3.79
N GLN A 49 -5.25 1.15 -2.52
CA GLN A 49 -6.59 1.42 -1.99
C GLN A 49 -6.90 2.91 -1.85
N TYR A 50 -5.90 3.73 -1.53
CA TYR A 50 -6.14 5.12 -1.14
C TYR A 50 -5.52 6.16 -2.05
N SER A 51 -4.79 5.76 -3.08
CA SER A 51 -4.14 6.70 -3.99
C SER A 51 -4.91 6.83 -5.29
N ASP A 52 -4.95 8.03 -5.83
CA ASP A 52 -5.46 8.28 -7.18
C ASP A 52 -4.34 8.17 -8.22
N HIS A 53 -3.11 8.44 -7.78
CA HIS A 53 -1.93 8.39 -8.62
C HIS A 53 -0.76 7.87 -7.80
N ILE A 54 -0.04 6.93 -8.35
CA ILE A 54 1.13 6.32 -7.69
C ILE A 54 2.37 6.59 -8.53
N ALA A 55 3.43 7.01 -7.86
CA ALA A 55 4.76 7.10 -8.44
C ALA A 55 5.65 6.06 -7.75
N VAL A 56 6.29 5.22 -8.54
CA VAL A 56 7.20 4.18 -8.04
C VAL A 56 8.63 4.68 -8.18
N ILE A 57 9.32 4.76 -7.04
CA ILE A 57 10.68 5.26 -6.99
C ILE A 57 11.58 4.15 -6.46
N LYS A 58 12.71 3.97 -7.12
CA LYS A 58 13.74 3.02 -6.70
C LYS A 58 15.11 3.64 -6.92
N GLU A 59 15.95 3.58 -5.89
CA GLU A 59 17.33 4.10 -5.94
C GLU A 59 17.41 5.55 -6.40
N GLY A 60 16.42 6.36 -6.00
CA GLY A 60 16.37 7.78 -6.33
C GLY A 60 15.79 8.09 -7.71
N TYR A 61 15.38 7.10 -8.47
CA TYR A 61 14.85 7.30 -9.82
C TYR A 61 13.37 6.95 -9.89
N LEU A 62 12.65 7.72 -10.67
CA LEU A 62 11.26 7.42 -11.00
C LEU A 62 11.23 6.26 -11.99
N VAL A 63 10.63 5.15 -11.58
CA VAL A 63 10.50 3.97 -12.42
C VAL A 63 9.28 4.06 -13.31
N THR A 64 8.14 4.37 -12.71
CA THR A 64 6.88 4.52 -13.43
C THR A 64 5.91 5.31 -12.57
N GLU A 65 4.86 5.83 -13.20
CA GLU A 65 3.78 6.50 -12.50
C GLU A 65 2.48 6.34 -13.27
N GLY A 66 1.38 6.45 -12.59
CA GLY A 66 0.07 6.34 -13.19
C GLY A 66 -1.00 5.94 -12.20
N LYS A 67 -2.12 5.49 -12.72
CA LYS A 67 -3.23 5.02 -11.89
C LYS A 67 -2.87 3.69 -11.24
N PRO A 68 -3.28 3.47 -9.98
CA PRO A 68 -2.95 2.23 -9.28
C PRO A 68 -3.32 0.97 -10.06
N GLN A 69 -4.50 0.95 -10.67
CA GLN A 69 -4.99 -0.22 -11.40
C GLN A 69 -4.12 -0.55 -12.63
N GLU A 70 -3.46 0.44 -13.18
CA GLU A 70 -2.66 0.27 -14.39
C GLU A 70 -1.23 -0.12 -14.10
N ILE A 71 -0.65 0.43 -13.04
CA ILE A 71 0.78 0.24 -12.79
C ILE A 71 1.10 -0.78 -11.71
N VAL A 72 0.20 -1.03 -10.76
CA VAL A 72 0.48 -1.96 -9.66
C VAL A 72 0.08 -3.36 -10.06
N THR A 73 1.06 -4.12 -10.49
CA THR A 73 0.89 -5.49 -10.98
C THR A 73 1.96 -6.40 -10.37
N ALA A 74 1.73 -7.70 -10.44
CA ALA A 74 2.74 -8.67 -10.05
C ALA A 74 4.01 -8.53 -10.88
N GLN A 75 3.87 -8.15 -12.14
CA GLN A 75 5.01 -7.92 -13.03
C GLN A 75 5.86 -6.74 -12.55
N LEU A 76 5.24 -5.67 -12.05
CA LEU A 76 5.97 -4.53 -11.48
C LEU A 76 6.82 -4.98 -10.28
N LEU A 77 6.26 -5.76 -9.37
CA LEU A 77 7.01 -6.25 -8.22
C LEU A 77 8.17 -7.14 -8.65
N LYS A 78 7.95 -7.99 -9.62
CA LYS A 78 8.98 -8.88 -10.15
C LYS A 78 10.12 -8.09 -10.79
N ASP A 79 9.80 -7.16 -11.66
CA ASP A 79 10.79 -6.43 -12.44
C ASP A 79 11.57 -5.41 -11.60
N VAL A 80 10.87 -4.69 -10.73
CA VAL A 80 11.44 -3.56 -9.99
C VAL A 80 11.99 -4.01 -8.65
N PHE A 81 11.21 -4.78 -7.89
CA PHE A 81 11.56 -5.14 -6.52
C PHE A 81 12.06 -6.57 -6.36
N LYS A 82 12.09 -7.34 -7.45
CA LYS A 82 12.55 -8.74 -7.44
C LYS A 82 11.76 -9.59 -6.46
N VAL A 83 10.46 -9.39 -6.45
CA VAL A 83 9.52 -10.12 -5.59
C VAL A 83 8.46 -10.76 -6.47
N GLU A 84 8.22 -12.03 -6.27
CA GLU A 84 7.10 -12.72 -6.89
C GLU A 84 5.86 -12.54 -6.02
N ALA A 85 4.74 -12.20 -6.64
CA ALA A 85 3.50 -11.93 -5.93
C ALA A 85 2.32 -12.49 -6.70
N ASP A 86 1.29 -12.87 -5.95
CA ASP A 86 0.00 -13.23 -6.53
C ASP A 86 -0.90 -12.00 -6.55
N GLU A 87 -1.70 -11.90 -7.59
CA GLU A 87 -2.67 -10.82 -7.74
C GLU A 87 -4.07 -11.31 -7.35
N PHE A 88 -4.77 -10.47 -6.64
CA PHE A 88 -6.15 -10.71 -6.22
C PHE A 88 -7.00 -9.48 -6.51
N ILE A 89 -8.29 -9.70 -6.62
CA ILE A 89 -9.25 -8.60 -6.70
C ILE A 89 -10.02 -8.55 -5.38
N CYS A 90 -9.93 -7.41 -4.72
CA CYS A 90 -10.65 -7.19 -3.47
C CYS A 90 -12.15 -7.03 -3.70
N SER A 91 -12.94 -7.10 -2.63
CA SER A 91 -14.39 -6.94 -2.70
C SER A 91 -14.81 -5.59 -3.29
N ASN A 92 -13.96 -4.57 -3.18
CA ASN A 92 -14.22 -3.24 -3.75
C ASN A 92 -13.75 -3.10 -5.21
N GLY A 93 -13.29 -4.18 -5.84
CA GLY A 93 -12.82 -4.17 -7.22
C GLY A 93 -11.37 -3.72 -7.41
N MET A 94 -10.68 -3.32 -6.36
CA MET A 94 -9.29 -2.89 -6.45
C MET A 94 -8.33 -4.09 -6.40
N PRO A 95 -7.20 -4.01 -7.11
CA PRO A 95 -6.22 -5.08 -7.04
C PRO A 95 -5.49 -5.11 -5.71
N ALA A 96 -5.06 -6.30 -5.31
CA ALA A 96 -4.20 -6.51 -4.17
C ALA A 96 -3.10 -7.48 -4.55
N LEU A 97 -1.92 -7.32 -3.99
CA LEU A 97 -0.77 -8.16 -4.24
C LEU A 97 -0.33 -8.85 -2.96
N LEU A 98 -0.09 -10.14 -3.05
CA LEU A 98 0.46 -10.91 -1.95
C LEU A 98 1.86 -11.39 -2.35
N PRO A 99 2.91 -10.81 -1.74
CA PRO A 99 4.27 -11.30 -1.99
C PRO A 99 4.42 -12.73 -1.49
N VAL A 100 4.94 -13.62 -2.33
CA VAL A 100 5.03 -15.05 -2.00
C VAL A 100 6.46 -15.57 -2.02
N ASP A 101 7.36 -14.95 -2.77
CA ASP A 101 8.75 -15.41 -2.86
C ASP A 101 9.64 -14.30 -3.41
N LEU A 102 10.93 -14.52 -3.32
CA LEU A 102 11.91 -13.66 -3.96
C LEU A 102 12.26 -14.21 -5.34
N VAL A 103 12.54 -13.32 -6.27
CA VAL A 103 13.05 -13.72 -7.58
C VAL A 103 14.49 -14.20 -7.42
N LYS A 104 14.75 -15.40 -7.87
CA LYS A 104 16.07 -16.03 -7.74
C LYS A 104 16.93 -15.83 -8.97
#